data_8532d7f1c0b37a27bf8f4181c3b7b33e
#
_entry.id   8532d7f1c0b37a27bf8f4181c3b7b33e
#
_cell.length_a   1.000
_cell.length_b   1.000
_cell.length_c   1.000
_cell.angle_alpha   90.00
_cell.angle_beta   90.00
_cell.angle_gamma   90.00
#
_symmetry.space_group_name_H-M   'P 1'
#
loop_
_entity.id
_entity.type
_entity.pdbx_description
1 polymer ?
#
loop_
_entity_poly.entity_id
_entity_poly.type
_entity_poly.pdbx_seq_one_letter_code
_entity_poly.pdbx_strand_id
1 'polypeptide(L)'
;MIFTFMPAMASLFWRLLRWPVSACMACSARVANALRQTRLMSSEPTKGRVSVLRWLPLALVLILFALFFTGLFMGDPTRLPSAYQGKPLPAFSLPPLHETEAGLAHADLVSGDVVLLNVWASWCAPCRDEHPLLMALAEQGIAIYGLNYKDAPKAARGFLARLGNPYRKIGVDRTGGVAIDLGVYGVPETFVLDADGTLLTRHVGPLSSDIWNNDILPLIGRAAGEQTKQEEKPDDISG
;
A
#
# COMPACT_ATOMS: atom_id res chain seq x y z
N MET A 1 -30.24 -16.61 -35.00
CA MET A 1 -30.87 -17.53 -34.04
C MET A 1 -30.89 -16.80 -32.71
N ILE A 2 -31.77 -16.00 -32.46
CA ILE A 2 -33.06 -15.90 -31.80
C ILE A 2 -33.20 -16.96 -30.69
N PHE A 3 -33.08 -16.55 -29.45
CA PHE A 3 -33.72 -17.18 -28.31
C PHE A 3 -34.30 -16.11 -27.39
N THR A 4 -35.59 -15.96 -27.61
CA THR A 4 -36.62 -15.29 -26.78
C THR A 4 -36.96 -16.23 -25.62
N PHE A 5 -36.79 -15.79 -24.35
CA PHE A 5 -37.52 -16.40 -23.23
C PHE A 5 -37.59 -15.41 -22.06
N MET A 6 -38.72 -14.76 -21.97
CA MET A 6 -39.41 -14.32 -20.75
C MET A 6 -40.80 -13.82 -21.20
N PRO A 7 -41.91 -14.27 -20.62
CA PRO A 7 -42.35 -13.79 -19.33
C PRO A 7 -43.22 -14.80 -18.55
N ALA A 8 -43.02 -14.97 -17.26
CA ALA A 8 -43.99 -15.65 -16.40
C ALA A 8 -43.70 -15.42 -14.90
N MET A 9 -43.76 -14.19 -14.42
CA MET A 9 -43.79 -13.91 -12.96
C MET A 9 -44.53 -12.61 -12.58
N ALA A 10 -45.52 -12.18 -13.38
CA ALA A 10 -46.27 -10.97 -13.08
C ALA A 10 -47.77 -11.23 -12.67
N SER A 11 -48.17 -12.47 -12.42
CA SER A 11 -49.62 -12.77 -12.20
C SER A 11 -49.96 -13.26 -10.76
N LEU A 12 -49.04 -13.34 -9.83
CA LEU A 12 -49.36 -13.81 -8.46
C LEU A 12 -49.51 -12.68 -7.44
N PHE A 13 -49.17 -11.43 -7.75
CA PHE A 13 -49.19 -10.33 -6.75
C PHE A 13 -50.54 -9.57 -6.69
N TRP A 14 -51.47 -9.81 -7.61
CA TRP A 14 -52.74 -9.06 -7.68
C TRP A 14 -53.96 -9.80 -7.13
N ARG A 15 -53.80 -10.99 -6.48
CA ARG A 15 -54.93 -11.75 -5.94
C ARG A 15 -55.15 -11.65 -4.43
N LEU A 16 -54.34 -10.90 -3.70
CA LEU A 16 -54.43 -10.81 -2.22
C LEU A 16 -54.98 -9.48 -1.68
N LEU A 17 -55.48 -8.58 -2.54
CA LEU A 17 -55.95 -7.25 -2.12
C LEU A 17 -57.45 -7.05 -2.49
N ARG A 18 -58.29 -8.09 -2.32
CA ARG A 18 -59.75 -7.92 -2.42
C ARG A 18 -60.41 -8.53 -1.18
N TRP A 19 -60.47 -7.75 -0.10
CA TRP A 19 -61.44 -7.99 0.97
C TRP A 19 -62.67 -7.10 0.79
N PRO A 20 -63.90 -7.65 0.90
CA PRO A 20 -65.12 -6.91 0.69
C PRO A 20 -65.43 -6.02 1.89
N VAL A 21 -65.61 -4.74 1.59
CA VAL A 21 -66.11 -3.73 2.54
C VAL A 21 -67.63 -3.84 2.54
N SER A 22 -68.20 -4.76 3.28
CA SER A 22 -69.61 -4.73 3.61
C SER A 22 -69.90 -5.68 4.75
N ALA A 23 -70.05 -5.10 5.91
CA ALA A 23 -70.85 -5.51 7.04
C ALA A 23 -70.24 -5.06 8.38
N CYS A 24 -70.69 -4.01 8.94
CA CYS A 24 -71.27 -3.98 10.28
C CYS A 24 -71.59 -2.55 10.75
N MET A 25 -72.71 -2.05 10.36
CA MET A 25 -73.30 -0.82 10.99
C MET A 25 -73.96 -1.12 12.35
N ALA A 26 -73.54 -2.09 13.10
CA ALA A 26 -74.19 -2.44 14.36
C ALA A 26 -73.24 -2.43 15.58
N CYS A 27 -72.07 -1.87 15.51
CA CYS A 27 -71.13 -1.82 16.63
C CYS A 27 -70.77 -0.41 17.16
N SER A 28 -71.46 0.64 16.70
CA SER A 28 -71.07 2.01 17.07
C SER A 28 -71.58 2.52 18.42
N ALA A 29 -72.49 1.79 19.12
CA ALA A 29 -73.05 2.27 20.38
C ALA A 29 -72.38 1.73 21.67
N ARG A 30 -71.56 0.69 21.59
CA ARG A 30 -70.87 0.13 22.78
C ARG A 30 -69.41 0.61 22.92
N VAL A 31 -68.82 1.15 21.87
CA VAL A 31 -67.44 1.67 21.94
C VAL A 31 -67.36 3.08 22.51
N ALA A 32 -68.43 3.87 22.40
CA ALA A 32 -68.48 5.26 22.93
C ALA A 32 -68.48 5.31 24.46
N ASN A 33 -68.95 4.30 25.19
CA ASN A 33 -69.01 4.29 26.65
C ASN A 33 -67.76 3.73 27.32
N ALA A 34 -66.98 2.92 26.60
CA ALA A 34 -65.69 2.40 27.08
C ALA A 34 -64.58 3.45 26.98
N LEU A 35 -64.71 4.40 26.04
CA LEU A 35 -63.68 5.45 25.85
C LEU A 35 -63.84 6.62 26.82
N ARG A 36 -64.93 6.66 27.66
CA ARG A 36 -65.16 7.73 28.64
C ARG A 36 -64.60 7.39 30.00
N GLN A 37 -64.30 6.13 30.29
CA GLN A 37 -63.77 5.69 31.58
C GLN A 37 -62.24 5.59 31.62
N THR A 38 -61.54 5.69 30.50
CA THR A 38 -60.06 5.68 30.49
C THR A 38 -59.41 7.05 30.51
N ARG A 39 -60.19 8.14 30.73
CA ARG A 39 -59.69 9.51 30.69
C ARG A 39 -59.32 10.12 32.04
N LEU A 40 -59.12 9.34 33.06
CA LEU A 40 -58.70 9.83 34.37
C LEU A 40 -57.51 9.07 34.97
N MET A 41 -56.70 8.47 34.12
CA MET A 41 -55.34 8.17 34.56
C MET A 41 -54.40 9.18 33.88
N SER A 42 -54.27 10.34 34.52
CA SER A 42 -53.19 11.30 34.28
C SER A 42 -51.87 10.56 34.44
N SER A 43 -51.34 10.09 33.35
CA SER A 43 -49.95 9.70 33.30
C SER A 43 -49.14 10.99 33.45
N GLU A 44 -48.66 11.26 34.64
CA GLU A 44 -47.57 12.20 34.82
C GLU A 44 -46.46 11.85 33.85
N PRO A 45 -45.88 12.83 33.13
CA PRO A 45 -44.70 12.59 32.36
C PRO A 45 -43.59 12.25 33.37
N THR A 46 -43.36 10.99 33.61
CA THR A 46 -42.11 10.57 34.22
C THR A 46 -41.03 11.16 33.33
N LYS A 47 -40.34 12.20 33.85
CA LYS A 47 -39.05 12.67 33.31
C LYS A 47 -38.18 11.45 33.24
N GLY A 48 -38.24 10.80 32.07
CA GLY A 48 -37.44 9.64 31.80
C GLY A 48 -35.99 10.09 31.92
N ARG A 49 -35.34 9.71 33.02
CA ARG A 49 -33.88 9.62 33.04
C ARG A 49 -33.54 8.75 31.83
N VAL A 50 -33.17 9.41 30.74
CA VAL A 50 -32.68 8.73 29.55
C VAL A 50 -31.52 7.90 30.08
N SER A 51 -31.76 6.61 30.23
CA SER A 51 -30.80 5.71 30.86
C SER A 51 -29.56 5.76 30.00
N VAL A 52 -28.51 6.42 30.50
CA VAL A 52 -27.18 6.51 29.86
C VAL A 52 -26.72 5.12 29.42
N LEU A 53 -27.20 4.10 30.11
CA LEU A 53 -26.97 2.69 29.83
C LEU A 53 -27.47 2.26 28.42
N ARG A 54 -28.48 2.94 27.85
CA ARG A 54 -28.97 2.65 26.48
C ARG A 54 -28.00 3.12 25.40
N TRP A 55 -27.18 4.12 25.71
CA TRP A 55 -26.18 4.66 24.79
C TRP A 55 -24.82 3.96 24.89
N LEU A 56 -24.65 3.14 25.93
CA LEU A 56 -23.40 2.39 26.17
C LEU A 56 -22.99 1.51 24.97
N PRO A 57 -23.88 0.70 24.35
CA PRO A 57 -23.50 -0.12 23.20
C PRO A 57 -23.14 0.74 21.98
N LEU A 58 -23.84 1.86 21.76
CA LEU A 58 -23.52 2.78 20.68
C LEU A 58 -22.17 3.47 20.91
N ALA A 59 -21.90 3.92 22.13
CA ALA A 59 -20.62 4.52 22.49
C ALA A 59 -19.47 3.52 22.33
N LEU A 60 -19.67 2.26 22.73
CA LEU A 60 -18.68 1.19 22.56
C LEU A 60 -18.36 0.96 21.07
N VAL A 61 -19.39 0.89 20.21
CA VAL A 61 -19.20 0.72 18.75
C VAL A 61 -18.46 1.91 18.16
N LEU A 62 -18.79 3.14 18.56
CA LEU A 62 -18.11 4.35 18.09
C LEU A 62 -16.65 4.39 18.54
N ILE A 63 -16.35 3.98 19.77
CA ILE A 63 -14.97 3.88 20.28
C ILE A 63 -14.19 2.84 19.49
N LEU A 64 -14.76 1.64 19.29
CA LEU A 64 -14.11 0.58 18.50
C LEU A 64 -13.88 1.02 17.05
N PHE A 65 -14.85 1.72 16.45
CA PHE A 65 -14.72 2.28 15.12
C PHE A 65 -13.63 3.35 15.05
N ALA A 66 -13.59 4.27 16.04
CA ALA A 66 -12.54 5.30 16.12
C ALA A 66 -11.15 4.67 16.32
N LEU A 67 -11.00 3.66 17.18
CA LEU A 67 -9.75 2.93 17.38
C LEU A 67 -9.33 2.17 16.13
N PHE A 68 -10.25 1.53 15.44
CA PHE A 68 -9.98 0.87 14.18
C PHE A 68 -9.55 1.86 13.10
N PHE A 69 -10.28 2.98 12.99
CA PHE A 69 -9.99 4.02 12.00
C PHE A 69 -8.65 4.71 12.26
N THR A 70 -8.34 5.04 13.54
CA THR A 70 -7.03 5.59 13.89
C THR A 70 -5.92 4.58 13.61
N GLY A 71 -6.12 3.29 13.89
CA GLY A 71 -5.15 2.24 13.56
C GLY A 71 -4.87 2.11 12.07
N LEU A 72 -5.88 2.29 11.20
CA LEU A 72 -5.69 2.28 9.75
C LEU A 72 -4.85 3.46 9.24
N PHE A 73 -4.95 4.64 9.88
CA PHE A 73 -4.25 5.85 9.43
C PHE A 73 -2.91 6.09 10.14
N MET A 74 -2.60 5.37 11.23
CA MET A 74 -1.33 5.52 11.95
C MET A 74 -0.22 4.62 11.42
N GLY A 75 -0.52 3.66 10.55
CA GLY A 75 0.47 2.79 9.91
C GLY A 75 1.06 3.47 8.68
N ASP A 76 2.37 3.73 8.68
CA ASP A 76 3.10 4.10 7.46
C ASP A 76 3.34 2.82 6.64
N PRO A 77 2.56 2.58 5.55
CA PRO A 77 2.66 1.35 4.77
C PRO A 77 3.99 1.26 4.00
N THR A 78 4.76 2.35 3.93
CA THR A 78 6.02 2.41 3.18
C THR A 78 7.20 1.86 3.98
N ARG A 79 7.07 1.72 5.31
CA ARG A 79 8.12 1.19 6.20
C ARG A 79 7.91 -0.28 6.54
N LEU A 80 7.80 -1.12 5.53
CA LEU A 80 7.75 -2.56 5.74
C LEU A 80 9.18 -3.08 6.03
N PRO A 81 9.42 -3.74 7.19
CA PRO A 81 10.73 -4.29 7.50
C PRO A 81 11.14 -5.29 6.42
N SER A 82 12.26 -5.06 5.77
CA SER A 82 12.84 -6.06 4.88
C SER A 82 13.45 -7.19 5.70
N ALA A 83 13.25 -8.44 5.27
CA ALA A 83 13.92 -9.60 5.86
C ALA A 83 15.47 -9.49 5.76
N TYR A 84 15.96 -8.65 4.87
CA TYR A 84 17.37 -8.42 4.59
C TYR A 84 17.94 -7.15 5.25
N GLN A 85 17.16 -6.42 6.05
CA GLN A 85 17.68 -5.22 6.70
C GLN A 85 18.91 -5.55 7.58
N GLY A 86 20.03 -4.85 7.37
CA GLY A 86 21.30 -5.12 8.02
C GLY A 86 21.99 -6.40 7.55
N LYS A 87 21.59 -6.95 6.39
CA LYS A 87 22.18 -8.15 5.78
C LYS A 87 22.43 -7.92 4.29
N PRO A 88 23.37 -8.67 3.69
CA PRO A 88 23.54 -8.66 2.24
C PRO A 88 22.30 -9.23 1.54
N LEU A 89 22.01 -8.71 0.35
CA LEU A 89 20.97 -9.25 -0.51
C LEU A 89 21.39 -10.65 -1.00
N PRO A 90 20.43 -11.52 -1.36
CA PRO A 90 20.72 -12.81 -1.98
C PRO A 90 21.44 -12.61 -3.32
N ALA A 91 22.30 -13.57 -3.67
CA ALA A 91 22.99 -13.55 -4.94
C ALA A 91 22.02 -13.72 -6.11
N PHE A 92 22.15 -12.90 -7.12
CA PHE A 92 21.37 -12.98 -8.35
C PHE A 92 22.22 -12.58 -9.57
N SER A 93 21.74 -12.96 -10.76
CA SER A 93 22.27 -12.52 -12.04
C SER A 93 21.13 -12.39 -13.04
N LEU A 94 20.99 -11.21 -13.63
CA LEU A 94 19.93 -10.87 -14.58
C LEU A 94 20.53 -10.50 -15.95
N PRO A 95 19.89 -10.91 -17.05
CA PRO A 95 20.31 -10.49 -18.38
C PRO A 95 20.16 -8.96 -18.57
N PRO A 96 20.96 -8.36 -19.49
CA PRO A 96 20.90 -6.95 -19.75
C PRO A 96 19.61 -6.53 -20.50
N LEU A 97 19.28 -5.25 -20.42
CA LEU A 97 18.19 -4.66 -21.21
C LEU A 97 18.59 -4.48 -22.69
N HIS A 98 19.86 -4.21 -22.97
CA HIS A 98 20.46 -4.15 -24.30
C HIS A 98 21.47 -5.28 -24.44
N GLU A 99 21.42 -6.01 -25.54
CA GLU A 99 22.29 -7.17 -25.79
C GLU A 99 23.80 -6.82 -25.84
N THR A 100 24.11 -5.55 -26.10
CA THR A 100 25.49 -5.03 -26.15
C THR A 100 26.05 -4.64 -24.77
N GLU A 101 25.23 -4.66 -23.73
CA GLU A 101 25.60 -4.27 -22.38
C GLU A 101 25.77 -5.50 -21.47
N ALA A 102 26.46 -5.30 -20.34
CA ALA A 102 26.49 -6.33 -19.30
C ALA A 102 25.17 -6.33 -18.51
N GLY A 103 24.71 -7.51 -18.12
CA GLY A 103 23.58 -7.65 -17.21
C GLY A 103 23.88 -7.11 -15.81
N LEU A 104 22.91 -7.23 -14.91
CA LEU A 104 23.04 -6.84 -13.52
C LEU A 104 23.21 -8.08 -12.64
N ALA A 105 24.27 -8.11 -11.86
CA ALA A 105 24.51 -9.15 -10.88
C ALA A 105 24.65 -8.54 -9.47
N HIS A 106 24.45 -9.36 -8.45
CA HIS A 106 24.67 -8.96 -7.05
C HIS A 106 26.06 -8.35 -6.82
N ALA A 107 27.10 -8.88 -7.48
CA ALA A 107 28.46 -8.39 -7.37
C ALA A 107 28.62 -6.92 -7.83
N ASP A 108 27.75 -6.41 -8.69
CA ASP A 108 27.76 -5.01 -9.11
C ASP A 108 27.29 -4.04 -8.01
N LEU A 109 26.57 -4.58 -7.01
CA LEU A 109 26.05 -3.80 -5.88
C LEU A 109 27.08 -3.68 -4.73
N VAL A 110 28.17 -4.46 -4.78
CA VAL A 110 29.28 -4.42 -3.82
C VAL A 110 30.40 -3.60 -4.48
N SER A 111 30.32 -2.28 -4.39
CA SER A 111 31.14 -1.38 -5.21
C SER A 111 32.14 -0.53 -4.40
N GLY A 112 32.15 -0.68 -3.08
CA GLY A 112 32.93 0.20 -2.20
C GLY A 112 32.28 1.55 -1.92
N ASP A 113 31.12 1.82 -2.53
CA ASP A 113 30.32 3.03 -2.34
C ASP A 113 28.86 2.66 -2.05
N VAL A 114 28.11 3.61 -1.50
CA VAL A 114 26.66 3.46 -1.38
C VAL A 114 26.00 3.40 -2.74
N VAL A 115 25.13 2.42 -2.94
CA VAL A 115 24.40 2.23 -4.21
C VAL A 115 22.90 2.13 -3.99
N LEU A 116 22.14 2.52 -5.01
CA LEU A 116 20.69 2.34 -5.06
C LEU A 116 20.36 1.21 -6.04
N LEU A 117 19.53 0.27 -5.62
CA LEU A 117 18.87 -0.69 -6.51
C LEU A 117 17.40 -0.30 -6.60
N ASN A 118 17.01 0.27 -7.72
CA ASN A 118 15.63 0.67 -8.01
C ASN A 118 14.92 -0.41 -8.82
N VAL A 119 13.79 -0.89 -8.32
CA VAL A 119 12.93 -1.87 -9.00
C VAL A 119 11.81 -1.11 -9.71
N TRP A 120 11.76 -1.24 -11.03
CA TRP A 120 10.90 -0.42 -11.86
C TRP A 120 10.31 -1.17 -13.06
N ALA A 121 9.31 -0.56 -13.72
CA ALA A 121 8.76 -1.05 -14.98
C ALA A 121 8.23 0.09 -15.84
N SER A 122 8.22 -0.08 -17.15
CA SER A 122 7.72 0.94 -18.08
C SER A 122 6.21 1.18 -18.00
N TRP A 123 5.46 0.18 -17.54
CA TRP A 123 4.02 0.25 -17.33
C TRP A 123 3.62 0.88 -15.97
N CYS A 124 4.60 1.11 -15.09
CA CYS A 124 4.39 1.65 -13.75
C CYS A 124 4.28 3.18 -13.80
N ALA A 125 3.10 3.73 -13.50
CA ALA A 125 2.90 5.19 -13.48
C ALA A 125 3.69 5.88 -12.35
N PRO A 126 3.71 5.39 -11.08
CA PRO A 126 4.51 6.00 -10.02
C PRO A 126 6.02 5.96 -10.28
N CYS A 127 6.52 4.95 -11.04
CA CYS A 127 7.93 4.91 -11.45
C CYS A 127 8.30 6.09 -12.38
N ARG A 128 7.32 6.58 -13.14
CA ARG A 128 7.51 7.77 -13.98
C ARG A 128 7.58 9.03 -13.15
N ASP A 129 6.84 9.08 -12.05
CA ASP A 129 6.78 10.24 -11.16
C ASP A 129 8.11 10.42 -10.39
N GLU A 130 8.76 9.32 -9.97
CA GLU A 130 10.07 9.38 -9.29
C GLU A 130 11.26 9.58 -10.25
N HIS A 131 11.08 9.26 -11.53
CA HIS A 131 12.17 9.22 -12.51
C HIS A 131 13.01 10.52 -12.61
N PRO A 132 12.42 11.73 -12.55
CA PRO A 132 13.19 12.96 -12.53
C PRO A 132 14.14 13.08 -11.34
N LEU A 133 13.74 12.58 -10.17
CA LEU A 133 14.61 12.56 -9.00
C LEU A 133 15.77 11.58 -9.21
N LEU A 134 15.51 10.38 -9.73
CA LEU A 134 16.57 9.41 -10.02
C LEU A 134 17.59 9.97 -11.03
N MET A 135 17.13 10.70 -12.05
CA MET A 135 18.01 11.41 -12.99
C MET A 135 18.90 12.42 -12.27
N ALA A 136 18.31 13.27 -11.43
CA ALA A 136 19.06 14.27 -10.66
C ALA A 136 20.08 13.63 -9.70
N LEU A 137 19.75 12.51 -9.06
CA LEU A 137 20.66 11.76 -8.18
C LEU A 137 21.81 11.13 -8.97
N ALA A 138 21.53 10.58 -10.15
CA ALA A 138 22.56 10.03 -11.03
C ALA A 138 23.54 11.13 -11.53
N GLU A 139 23.04 12.33 -11.84
CA GLU A 139 23.85 13.50 -12.19
C GLU A 139 24.73 13.97 -11.03
N GLN A 140 24.30 13.79 -9.79
CA GLN A 140 25.08 14.05 -8.59
C GLN A 140 26.13 12.96 -8.29
N GLY A 141 26.21 11.91 -9.13
CA GLY A 141 27.17 10.84 -9.00
C GLY A 141 26.70 9.61 -8.20
N ILE A 142 25.47 9.62 -7.67
CA ILE A 142 24.90 8.45 -6.97
C ILE A 142 24.82 7.27 -7.93
N ALA A 143 25.37 6.13 -7.52
CA ALA A 143 25.32 4.91 -8.30
C ALA A 143 23.93 4.29 -8.22
N ILE A 144 23.19 4.28 -9.32
CA ILE A 144 21.85 3.71 -9.39
C ILE A 144 21.87 2.52 -10.35
N TYR A 145 21.34 1.38 -9.88
CA TYR A 145 21.15 0.15 -10.65
C TYR A 145 19.66 -0.10 -10.83
N GLY A 146 19.25 -0.56 -12.03
CA GLY A 146 17.85 -0.79 -12.35
C GLY A 146 17.52 -2.27 -12.43
N LEU A 147 16.54 -2.72 -11.66
CA LEU A 147 15.90 -4.01 -11.83
C LEU A 147 14.58 -3.80 -12.57
N ASN A 148 14.54 -4.19 -13.85
CA ASN A 148 13.33 -4.05 -14.67
C ASN A 148 12.42 -5.26 -14.46
N TYR A 149 11.29 -5.01 -13.79
CA TYR A 149 10.39 -6.04 -13.26
C TYR A 149 9.23 -6.35 -14.20
N LYS A 150 9.12 -7.62 -14.63
CA LYS A 150 7.98 -8.14 -15.42
C LYS A 150 7.58 -7.22 -16.57
N ASP A 151 8.56 -6.76 -17.34
CA ASP A 151 8.36 -5.78 -18.40
C ASP A 151 8.78 -6.32 -19.76
N ALA A 152 8.24 -5.72 -20.82
CA ALA A 152 8.69 -5.99 -22.17
C ALA A 152 9.96 -5.19 -22.48
N PRO A 153 11.09 -5.79 -22.90
CA PRO A 153 12.33 -5.05 -23.13
C PRO A 153 12.19 -3.88 -24.11
N LYS A 154 11.34 -4.01 -25.13
CA LYS A 154 11.04 -2.93 -26.06
C LYS A 154 10.36 -1.74 -25.39
N ALA A 155 9.43 -1.99 -24.47
CA ALA A 155 8.72 -0.95 -23.73
C ALA A 155 9.65 -0.28 -22.73
N ALA A 156 10.47 -1.06 -21.98
CA ALA A 156 11.48 -0.55 -21.07
C ALA A 156 12.50 0.37 -21.79
N ARG A 157 13.04 -0.07 -22.93
CA ARG A 157 13.92 0.76 -23.76
C ARG A 157 13.23 2.05 -24.23
N GLY A 158 11.97 1.94 -24.66
CA GLY A 158 11.18 3.11 -25.07
C GLY A 158 10.90 4.10 -23.94
N PHE A 159 10.76 3.61 -22.70
CA PHE A 159 10.63 4.44 -21.50
C PHE A 159 11.91 5.25 -21.27
N LEU A 160 13.07 4.59 -21.22
CA LEU A 160 14.35 5.25 -21.00
C LEU A 160 14.76 6.17 -22.14
N ALA A 161 14.44 5.84 -23.40
CA ALA A 161 14.71 6.71 -24.53
C ALA A 161 13.96 8.04 -24.47
N ARG A 162 12.78 8.07 -23.82
CA ARG A 162 11.99 9.30 -23.67
C ARG A 162 12.33 10.10 -22.42
N LEU A 163 12.69 9.45 -21.33
CA LEU A 163 12.83 10.10 -20.02
C LEU A 163 14.30 10.21 -19.55
N GLY A 164 15.23 9.62 -20.28
CA GLY A 164 16.63 9.49 -19.86
C GLY A 164 16.91 8.16 -19.16
N ASN A 165 18.19 7.84 -18.95
CA ASN A 165 18.62 6.64 -18.27
C ASN A 165 19.47 6.99 -17.03
N PRO A 166 18.93 6.85 -15.81
CA PRO A 166 19.68 7.12 -14.59
C PRO A 166 20.55 5.94 -14.14
N TYR A 167 20.41 4.77 -14.77
CA TYR A 167 20.99 3.52 -14.30
C TYR A 167 22.38 3.26 -14.88
N ARG A 168 23.34 2.86 -14.03
CA ARG A 168 24.65 2.36 -14.47
C ARG A 168 24.56 1.02 -15.19
N LYS A 169 23.71 0.13 -14.69
CA LYS A 169 23.38 -1.16 -15.31
C LYS A 169 21.91 -1.48 -15.08
N ILE A 170 21.34 -2.27 -15.97
CA ILE A 170 19.94 -2.70 -15.89
C ILE A 170 19.88 -4.22 -16.05
N GLY A 171 19.27 -4.88 -15.08
CA GLY A 171 18.93 -6.31 -15.14
C GLY A 171 17.45 -6.49 -15.45
N VAL A 172 17.13 -7.41 -16.36
CA VAL A 172 15.75 -7.69 -16.78
C VAL A 172 15.23 -8.94 -16.07
N ASP A 173 14.34 -8.76 -15.11
CA ASP A 173 13.63 -9.83 -14.40
C ASP A 173 12.25 -10.07 -15.03
N ARG A 174 12.22 -10.80 -16.13
CA ARG A 174 10.99 -11.06 -16.89
C ARG A 174 9.96 -11.87 -16.12
N THR A 175 10.39 -12.78 -15.29
CA THR A 175 9.54 -13.68 -14.51
C THR A 175 9.18 -13.08 -13.15
N GLY A 176 9.97 -12.13 -12.68
CA GLY A 176 9.87 -11.57 -11.33
C GLY A 176 10.48 -12.48 -10.26
N GLY A 177 11.30 -13.45 -10.65
CA GLY A 177 11.91 -14.40 -9.72
C GLY A 177 12.88 -13.72 -8.77
N VAL A 178 13.80 -12.90 -9.29
CA VAL A 178 14.75 -12.15 -8.45
C VAL A 178 14.01 -11.15 -7.55
N ALA A 179 13.00 -10.45 -8.07
CA ALA A 179 12.20 -9.54 -7.27
C ALA A 179 11.50 -10.26 -6.10
N ILE A 180 11.00 -11.49 -6.32
CA ILE A 180 10.41 -12.32 -5.24
C ILE A 180 11.47 -12.69 -4.21
N ASP A 181 12.65 -13.12 -4.63
CA ASP A 181 13.75 -13.50 -3.74
C ASP A 181 14.23 -12.29 -2.90
N LEU A 182 14.20 -11.09 -3.47
CA LEU A 182 14.46 -9.82 -2.77
C LEU A 182 13.30 -9.38 -1.86
N GLY A 183 12.16 -10.06 -1.92
CA GLY A 183 10.95 -9.73 -1.16
C GLY A 183 10.24 -8.47 -1.68
N VAL A 184 10.36 -8.15 -2.97
CA VAL A 184 9.66 -7.01 -3.60
C VAL A 184 8.16 -7.26 -3.59
N TYR A 185 7.39 -6.28 -3.10
CA TYR A 185 5.93 -6.32 -3.09
C TYR A 185 5.32 -5.76 -4.37
N GLY A 186 6.01 -4.79 -4.98
CA GLY A 186 5.52 -4.10 -6.16
C GLY A 186 6.55 -3.14 -6.74
N VAL A 187 6.11 -2.27 -7.64
CA VAL A 187 6.96 -1.23 -8.23
C VAL A 187 6.30 0.14 -8.08
N PRO A 188 7.07 1.19 -7.78
CA PRO A 188 8.52 1.18 -7.57
C PRO A 188 8.92 0.77 -6.15
N GLU A 189 10.11 0.21 -6.00
CA GLU A 189 10.80 0.02 -4.73
C GLU A 189 12.28 0.36 -4.88
N THR A 190 12.86 0.99 -3.86
CA THR A 190 14.28 1.36 -3.86
C THR A 190 14.99 0.77 -2.66
N PHE A 191 15.99 -0.04 -2.90
CA PHE A 191 16.91 -0.58 -1.90
C PHE A 191 18.16 0.32 -1.86
N VAL A 192 18.58 0.70 -0.66
CA VAL A 192 19.80 1.46 -0.40
C VAL A 192 20.80 0.52 0.24
N LEU A 193 21.92 0.30 -0.41
CA LEU A 193 22.97 -0.59 0.07
C LEU A 193 24.21 0.22 0.40
N ASP A 194 24.93 -0.24 1.42
CA ASP A 194 26.25 0.31 1.75
C ASP A 194 27.35 -0.23 0.81
N ALA A 195 28.59 0.16 1.09
CA ALA A 195 29.74 -0.21 0.28
C ALA A 195 29.98 -1.73 0.19
N ASP A 196 29.57 -2.48 1.21
CA ASP A 196 29.71 -3.94 1.30
C ASP A 196 28.51 -4.69 0.71
N GLY A 197 27.52 -3.98 0.18
CA GLY A 197 26.30 -4.55 -0.33
C GLY A 197 25.28 -4.96 0.73
N THR A 198 25.47 -4.50 1.98
CA THR A 198 24.47 -4.68 3.06
C THR A 198 23.31 -3.71 2.89
N LEU A 199 22.09 -4.19 3.09
CA LEU A 199 20.90 -3.38 2.99
C LEU A 199 20.76 -2.41 4.16
N LEU A 200 20.94 -1.12 3.90
CA LEU A 200 20.75 -0.05 4.89
C LEU A 200 19.26 0.23 5.11
N THR A 201 18.51 0.38 4.02
CA THR A 201 17.06 0.61 4.08
C THR A 201 16.40 0.23 2.77
N ARG A 202 15.08 0.05 2.83
CA ARG A 202 14.23 -0.19 1.68
C ARG A 202 13.05 0.78 1.74
N HIS A 203 12.83 1.49 0.66
CA HIS A 203 11.66 2.32 0.46
C HIS A 203 10.68 1.65 -0.50
N VAL A 204 9.40 1.53 -0.10
CA VAL A 204 8.31 0.98 -0.91
C VAL A 204 7.45 2.14 -1.41
N GLY A 205 7.28 2.25 -2.71
CA GLY A 205 6.57 3.35 -3.36
C GLY A 205 7.51 4.35 -4.03
N PRO A 206 6.95 5.40 -4.66
CA PRO A 206 7.72 6.40 -5.39
C PRO A 206 8.63 7.20 -4.47
N LEU A 207 9.91 7.29 -4.84
CA LEU A 207 10.89 8.06 -4.12
C LEU A 207 10.64 9.56 -4.36
N SER A 208 10.51 10.35 -3.29
CA SER A 208 10.39 11.81 -3.35
C SER A 208 11.63 12.49 -2.79
N SER A 209 11.80 13.76 -3.10
CA SER A 209 12.90 14.58 -2.55
C SER A 209 12.84 14.67 -1.02
N ASP A 210 11.64 14.67 -0.44
CA ASP A 210 11.47 14.71 1.02
C ASP A 210 11.94 13.41 1.66
N ILE A 211 11.57 12.26 1.10
CA ILE A 211 12.00 10.94 1.55
C ILE A 211 13.51 10.80 1.40
N TRP A 212 14.05 11.23 0.25
CA TRP A 212 15.49 11.23 0.02
C TRP A 212 16.25 12.03 1.08
N ASN A 213 15.87 13.29 1.28
CA ASN A 213 16.57 14.21 2.15
C ASN A 213 16.40 13.89 3.64
N ASN A 214 15.21 13.45 4.07
CA ASN A 214 14.92 13.28 5.49
C ASN A 214 15.16 11.85 5.99
N ASP A 215 14.95 10.84 5.13
CA ASP A 215 15.02 9.43 5.55
C ASP A 215 16.29 8.74 5.03
N ILE A 216 16.67 8.93 3.75
CA ILE A 216 17.75 8.16 3.11
C ILE A 216 19.13 8.83 3.30
N LEU A 217 19.25 10.10 2.96
CA LEU A 217 20.53 10.81 3.00
C LEU A 217 21.22 10.78 4.39
N PRO A 218 20.48 10.94 5.52
CA PRO A 218 21.09 10.81 6.85
C PRO A 218 21.57 9.39 7.18
N LEU A 219 20.97 8.35 6.59
CA LEU A 219 21.43 6.96 6.74
C LEU A 219 22.75 6.74 6.00
N ILE A 220 22.85 7.24 4.77
CA ILE A 220 24.06 7.19 3.96
C ILE A 220 25.23 7.88 4.68
N GLY A 221 24.98 9.09 5.22
CA GLY A 221 26.00 9.83 5.95
C GLY A 221 26.52 9.11 7.19
N ARG A 222 25.65 8.37 7.91
CA ARG A 222 26.05 7.56 9.08
C ARG A 222 26.86 6.34 8.66
N ALA A 223 26.44 5.62 7.64
CA ALA A 223 27.16 4.45 7.13
C ALA A 223 28.57 4.83 6.65
N ALA A 224 28.72 5.93 5.92
CA ALA A 224 30.03 6.43 5.50
C ALA A 224 30.93 6.82 6.68
N GLY A 225 30.38 7.44 7.75
CA GLY A 225 31.13 7.80 8.95
C GLY A 225 31.55 6.61 9.81
N GLU A 226 30.80 5.50 9.79
CA GLU A 226 31.15 4.26 10.49
C GLU A 226 32.30 3.52 9.79
N GLN A 227 32.33 3.54 8.46
CA GLN A 227 33.38 2.92 7.65
C GLN A 227 34.73 3.61 7.87
N THR A 228 34.76 4.94 7.90
CA THR A 228 36.00 5.72 8.18
C THR A 228 36.59 5.40 9.53
N LYS A 229 35.76 5.11 10.55
CA LYS A 229 36.23 4.72 11.90
C LYS A 229 36.76 3.28 11.98
N GLN A 230 36.30 2.40 11.11
CA GLN A 230 36.82 1.00 11.08
C GLN A 230 38.16 0.93 10.37
N GLU A 231 38.39 1.74 9.36
CA GLU A 231 39.74 1.84 8.70
C GLU A 231 40.80 2.50 9.57
N GLU A 232 40.38 3.41 10.48
CA GLU A 232 41.36 4.13 11.38
C GLU A 232 41.70 3.33 12.64
N LYS A 233 41.19 2.13 12.87
CA LYS A 233 41.61 1.27 13.97
C LYS A 233 42.94 0.60 13.63
N PRO A 234 44.11 1.05 14.15
CA PRO A 234 45.39 0.40 13.89
C PRO A 234 45.33 -1.02 14.44
N ASP A 235 45.82 -1.97 13.67
CA ASP A 235 46.16 -3.29 14.17
C ASP A 235 47.22 -3.09 15.29
N ASP A 236 46.77 -3.12 16.54
CA ASP A 236 47.65 -3.25 17.67
C ASP A 236 48.17 -4.69 17.71
N ILE A 237 49.09 -4.97 16.78
CA ILE A 237 49.94 -6.16 16.83
C ILE A 237 51.18 -5.79 17.60
N SER A 238 51.06 -5.79 18.90
CA SER A 238 52.23 -5.76 19.78
C SER A 238 52.13 -6.86 20.82
N GLY A 239 52.95 -7.87 20.67
CA GLY A 239 53.24 -8.81 21.71
C GLY A 239 53.73 -10.12 21.21
#